data_3ffca91b5f7355a7109eb84bc4c39b95
#
_entry.id   3ffca91b5f7355a7109eb84bc4c39b95
#
_cell.length_a   1.000
_cell.length_b   1.000
_cell.length_c   1.000
_cell.angle_alpha   90.00
_cell.angle_beta   90.00
_cell.angle_gamma   90.00
#
_symmetry.space_group_name_H-M   'P 1'
#
loop_
_entity.id
_entity.type
_entity.pdbx_description
1 polymer ?
#
loop_
_entity_poly.entity_id
_entity_poly.type
_entity_poly.pdbx_seq_one_letter_code
_entity_poly.pdbx_strand_id
1 'polypeptide(L)'
;MAAKAAQLAQWLKELQDKVNADGNIKYDDILLFTKEKSLTSKQLDSVFKALHEGGVEIIYEEDGKDEFRDGESEEEFEDELLEDGDAEADVDEKDWEKGDGDISADPAGITDPVRLYLRECGTTPLLTSEQEMKLAQTIEIGKMPEATDEQKRMAAEAKKEMANANLRLVVSIAKKYPGRGMPFFDLIQEGNMGLLKAVDKFDYTKGYKFSTYATWWIRQAITRSIADQARTIRVPVHMVETINKMNRVGRHFLQEHGREATNEELAKEMETSVEKIREAKKAAQDPISLETPIGEKEDSHLGDFIEDQKTASPEDEAAATMRREQIHQLLETLTEREKGVIALRYGIDDGTQRTLEEVGKYFGVTRERIRQIEGKALKKLKKLAIPMAGL
;
A
#
# COMPACT_ATOMS: atom_id res chain seq x y z
N MET A 1 4.47 -13.60 45.60
CA MET A 1 5.04 -12.66 44.59
C MET A 1 6.56 -12.80 44.49
N ALA A 2 7.33 -12.88 45.56
CA ALA A 2 8.81 -12.98 45.53
C ALA A 2 9.37 -14.22 44.78
N ALA A 3 8.71 -15.39 44.86
CA ALA A 3 9.16 -16.60 44.18
C ALA A 3 9.02 -16.53 42.64
N LYS A 4 7.97 -15.85 42.12
CA LYS A 4 7.78 -15.66 40.66
C LYS A 4 8.80 -14.66 40.09
N ALA A 5 9.15 -13.61 40.83
CA ALA A 5 10.16 -12.64 40.41
C ALA A 5 11.57 -13.27 40.39
N ALA A 6 11.90 -14.13 41.33
CA ALA A 6 13.18 -14.85 41.36
C ALA A 6 13.31 -15.84 40.19
N GLN A 7 12.20 -16.49 39.82
CA GLN A 7 12.15 -17.44 38.68
C GLN A 7 12.29 -16.73 37.33
N LEU A 8 11.67 -15.56 37.18
CA LEU A 8 11.79 -14.71 35.99
C LEU A 8 13.21 -14.17 35.83
N ALA A 9 13.84 -13.75 36.91
CA ALA A 9 15.24 -13.30 36.93
C ALA A 9 16.23 -14.41 36.55
N GLN A 10 15.93 -15.67 36.90
CA GLN A 10 16.74 -16.82 36.51
C GLN A 10 16.59 -17.14 35.02
N TRP A 11 15.38 -17.08 34.45
CA TRP A 11 15.12 -17.26 33.03
C TRP A 11 15.78 -16.17 32.17
N LEU A 12 15.73 -14.94 32.63
CA LEU A 12 16.41 -13.83 31.96
C LEU A 12 17.93 -14.01 31.90
N LYS A 13 18.54 -14.52 32.97
CA LYS A 13 19.97 -14.87 32.94
C LYS A 13 20.29 -15.97 31.95
N GLU A 14 19.52 -17.05 31.92
CA GLU A 14 19.71 -18.16 30.98
C GLU A 14 19.53 -17.71 29.52
N LEU A 15 18.65 -16.72 29.26
CA LEU A 15 18.47 -16.13 27.92
C LEU A 15 19.56 -15.10 27.58
N GLN A 16 20.09 -14.36 28.57
CA GLN A 16 21.21 -13.44 28.36
C GLN A 16 22.49 -14.16 27.97
N ASP A 17 22.69 -15.40 28.43
CA ASP A 17 23.83 -16.23 28.02
C ASP A 17 23.73 -16.70 26.54
N LYS A 18 22.53 -16.58 25.92
CA LYS A 18 22.28 -16.86 24.51
C LYS A 18 22.28 -15.63 23.60
N VAL A 19 22.43 -14.43 24.19
CA VAL A 19 22.54 -13.18 23.45
C VAL A 19 23.87 -13.13 22.70
N ASN A 20 23.84 -12.81 21.41
CA ASN A 20 25.02 -12.69 20.56
C ASN A 20 25.90 -11.50 21.00
N ALA A 21 27.16 -11.46 20.50
CA ALA A 21 28.11 -10.38 20.79
C ALA A 21 27.60 -8.97 20.41
N ASP A 22 26.60 -8.90 19.52
CA ASP A 22 25.96 -7.66 19.07
C ASP A 22 24.75 -7.22 19.92
N GLY A 23 24.46 -7.94 21.02
CA GLY A 23 23.35 -7.61 21.92
C GLY A 23 21.97 -8.15 21.47
N ASN A 24 21.93 -9.04 20.50
CA ASN A 24 20.72 -9.52 19.87
C ASN A 24 20.46 -11.01 20.18
N ILE A 25 19.18 -11.43 20.27
CA ILE A 25 18.77 -12.83 20.46
C ILE A 25 17.83 -13.26 19.32
N LYS A 26 17.97 -14.51 18.84
CA LYS A 26 17.09 -15.07 17.81
C LYS A 26 15.74 -15.46 18.42
N TYR A 27 14.65 -15.15 17.71
CA TYR A 27 13.29 -15.50 18.14
C TYR A 27 13.11 -17.02 18.34
N ASP A 28 13.71 -17.84 17.48
CA ASP A 28 13.67 -19.29 17.57
C ASP A 28 14.31 -19.83 18.85
N ASP A 29 15.36 -19.19 19.35
CA ASP A 29 15.99 -19.55 20.62
C ASP A 29 15.08 -19.27 21.81
N ILE A 30 14.26 -18.21 21.73
CA ILE A 30 13.24 -17.91 22.74
C ILE A 30 12.10 -18.93 22.68
N LEU A 31 11.66 -19.33 21.50
CA LEU A 31 10.63 -20.37 21.31
C LEU A 31 11.08 -21.74 21.81
N LEU A 32 12.33 -22.14 21.52
CA LEU A 32 12.92 -23.37 22.03
C LEU A 32 12.99 -23.37 23.55
N PHE A 33 13.42 -22.25 24.14
CA PHE A 33 13.45 -22.07 25.58
C PHE A 33 12.04 -22.18 26.21
N THR A 34 11.05 -21.61 25.54
CA THR A 34 9.64 -21.66 25.96
C THR A 34 9.09 -23.08 25.99
N LYS A 35 9.44 -23.90 24.96
CA LYS A 35 9.06 -25.31 24.88
C LYS A 35 9.77 -26.15 25.95
N GLU A 36 11.08 -25.94 26.18
CA GLU A 36 11.85 -26.67 27.20
C GLU A 36 11.33 -26.43 28.63
N LYS A 37 10.90 -25.21 28.93
CA LYS A 37 10.43 -24.82 30.28
C LYS A 37 8.92 -24.88 30.44
N SER A 38 8.16 -25.23 29.37
CA SER A 38 6.68 -25.29 29.35
C SER A 38 6.03 -24.02 29.91
N LEU A 39 6.45 -22.85 29.39
CA LEU A 39 5.98 -21.54 29.86
C LEU A 39 4.54 -21.29 29.40
N THR A 40 3.75 -20.65 30.25
CA THR A 40 2.40 -20.17 29.87
C THR A 40 2.51 -18.85 29.08
N SER A 41 1.49 -18.54 28.25
CA SER A 41 1.44 -17.30 27.44
C SER A 41 1.75 -16.05 28.26
N LYS A 42 1.14 -15.89 29.45
CA LYS A 42 1.41 -14.74 30.36
C LYS A 42 2.84 -14.66 30.91
N GLN A 43 3.54 -15.79 30.98
CA GLN A 43 4.94 -15.82 31.42
C GLN A 43 5.85 -15.47 30.25
N LEU A 44 5.50 -15.87 29.04
CA LEU A 44 6.17 -15.50 27.81
C LEU A 44 6.14 -13.99 27.60
N ASP A 45 4.97 -13.34 27.72
CA ASP A 45 4.82 -11.89 27.62
C ASP A 45 5.70 -11.14 28.64
N SER A 46 5.80 -11.70 29.87
CA SER A 46 6.66 -11.12 30.90
C SER A 46 8.16 -11.24 30.57
N VAL A 47 8.56 -12.31 29.86
CA VAL A 47 9.93 -12.51 29.39
C VAL A 47 10.25 -11.55 28.24
N PHE A 48 9.37 -11.41 27.25
CA PHE A 48 9.53 -10.47 26.14
C PHE A 48 9.66 -9.02 26.65
N LYS A 49 8.76 -8.63 27.56
CA LYS A 49 8.80 -7.29 28.15
C LYS A 49 10.10 -7.02 28.90
N ALA A 50 10.59 -8.00 29.66
CA ALA A 50 11.84 -7.85 30.41
C ALA A 50 13.09 -7.87 29.51
N LEU A 51 13.10 -8.59 28.38
CA LEU A 51 14.17 -8.54 27.37
C LEU A 51 14.20 -7.18 26.69
N HIS A 52 13.03 -6.64 26.33
CA HIS A 52 12.91 -5.31 25.74
C HIS A 52 13.35 -4.20 26.72
N GLU A 53 12.95 -4.28 27.99
CA GLU A 53 13.42 -3.36 29.05
C GLU A 53 14.92 -3.48 29.30
N GLY A 54 15.50 -4.68 29.04
CA GLY A 54 16.95 -4.94 29.13
C GLY A 54 17.76 -4.47 27.91
N GLY A 55 17.12 -3.90 26.89
CA GLY A 55 17.79 -3.40 25.68
C GLY A 55 18.29 -4.51 24.73
N VAL A 56 17.78 -5.73 24.86
CA VAL A 56 18.09 -6.84 23.96
C VAL A 56 17.18 -6.77 22.73
N GLU A 57 17.76 -6.67 21.53
CA GLU A 57 17.03 -6.66 20.27
C GLU A 57 16.76 -8.07 19.79
N ILE A 58 15.51 -8.38 19.47
CA ILE A 58 15.10 -9.71 19.03
C ILE A 58 15.18 -9.76 17.52
N ILE A 59 16.08 -10.60 16.98
CA ILE A 59 16.19 -10.83 15.54
C ILE A 59 15.33 -12.01 15.14
N TYR A 60 14.43 -11.77 14.19
CA TYR A 60 13.71 -12.80 13.47
C TYR A 60 14.58 -13.20 12.27
N GLU A 61 15.01 -14.47 12.16
CA GLU A 61 15.74 -14.93 10.98
C GLU A 61 14.83 -14.76 9.75
N GLU A 62 15.27 -13.90 8.83
CA GLU A 62 14.72 -13.76 7.49
C GLU A 62 15.10 -14.96 6.64
N ASP A 63 14.31 -16.04 6.68
CA ASP A 63 14.14 -16.88 5.50
C ASP A 63 13.07 -16.22 4.62
N GLY A 64 13.55 -15.35 3.76
CA GLY A 64 12.89 -14.67 2.63
C GLY A 64 11.38 -14.53 2.69
N LYS A 65 10.93 -13.36 3.07
CA LYS A 65 9.76 -12.57 2.72
C LYS A 65 9.04 -11.97 3.93
N ASP A 66 8.88 -10.67 3.89
CA ASP A 66 8.03 -9.81 4.69
C ASP A 66 6.59 -10.33 4.83
N GLU A 67 6.30 -11.27 5.72
CA GLU A 67 4.92 -11.75 5.90
C GLU A 67 4.45 -11.88 7.37
N PHE A 68 5.29 -11.56 8.38
CA PHE A 68 4.87 -11.78 9.77
C PHE A 68 5.39 -10.69 10.73
N ARG A 69 5.13 -9.43 10.44
CA ARG A 69 5.60 -8.38 11.36
C ARG A 69 4.52 -7.73 12.23
N ASP A 70 3.25 -8.00 12.03
CA ASP A 70 2.18 -7.31 12.78
C ASP A 70 0.93 -8.18 13.01
N GLY A 71 1.07 -9.34 13.68
CA GLY A 71 -0.10 -10.16 14.02
C GLY A 71 -1.09 -9.48 14.97
N GLU A 72 -0.63 -8.61 15.88
CA GLU A 72 -1.50 -7.89 16.81
C GLU A 72 -2.07 -6.61 16.18
N SER A 73 -1.28 -5.89 15.37
CA SER A 73 -1.76 -4.70 14.65
C SER A 73 -2.69 -5.05 13.48
N GLU A 74 -2.51 -6.23 12.86
CA GLU A 74 -3.37 -6.70 11.76
C GLU A 74 -4.73 -7.18 12.26
N GLU A 75 -4.82 -7.85 13.42
CA GLU A 75 -6.11 -8.20 14.04
C GLU A 75 -6.89 -6.94 14.47
N GLU A 76 -6.24 -5.95 15.06
CA GLU A 76 -6.87 -4.67 15.37
C GLU A 76 -7.33 -3.93 14.10
N PHE A 77 -6.55 -3.96 13.02
CA PHE A 77 -6.90 -3.35 11.74
C PHE A 77 -8.07 -4.08 11.05
N GLU A 78 -8.13 -5.41 11.16
CA GLU A 78 -9.22 -6.22 10.62
C GLU A 78 -10.53 -5.97 11.37
N ASP A 79 -10.50 -5.93 12.70
CA ASP A 79 -11.66 -5.61 13.52
C ASP A 79 -12.13 -4.17 13.28
N GLU A 80 -11.20 -3.24 13.05
CA GLU A 80 -11.48 -1.85 12.73
C GLU A 80 -12.28 -1.66 11.44
N LEU A 81 -11.98 -2.45 10.41
CA LEU A 81 -12.75 -2.45 9.17
C LEU A 81 -14.13 -3.14 9.32
N LEU A 82 -14.33 -3.94 10.34
CA LEU A 82 -15.62 -4.63 10.57
C LEU A 82 -16.58 -3.84 11.45
N GLU A 83 -16.10 -2.97 12.35
CA GLU A 83 -16.96 -2.14 13.21
C GLU A 83 -17.83 -1.12 12.46
N ASP A 84 -17.48 -0.81 11.20
CA ASP A 84 -18.31 0.04 10.32
C ASP A 84 -19.52 -0.67 9.69
N GLY A 85 -19.69 -1.95 9.90
CA GLY A 85 -20.83 -2.71 9.40
C GLY A 85 -21.26 -3.69 10.45
N ASP A 86 -22.35 -3.37 11.15
CA ASP A 86 -23.04 -4.21 12.09
C ASP A 86 -22.86 -5.71 11.90
N ALA A 87 -22.67 -6.38 13.05
CA ALA A 87 -22.89 -7.78 13.33
C ALA A 87 -21.74 -8.76 13.05
N GLU A 88 -21.29 -9.33 14.14
CA GLU A 88 -20.97 -10.76 14.26
C GLU A 88 -21.94 -11.58 13.40
N ALA A 89 -21.61 -11.81 12.15
CA ALA A 89 -22.34 -12.78 11.36
C ALA A 89 -21.66 -14.12 11.64
N ASP A 90 -22.17 -14.84 12.62
CA ASP A 90 -22.22 -16.29 12.52
C ASP A 90 -22.66 -16.59 11.09
N VAL A 91 -21.79 -17.25 10.34
CA VAL A 91 -22.10 -17.70 8.97
C VAL A 91 -23.13 -18.81 9.13
N ASP A 92 -24.38 -18.41 9.31
CA ASP A 92 -25.51 -19.35 9.36
C ASP A 92 -25.62 -19.93 7.95
N GLU A 93 -25.35 -21.22 7.81
CA GLU A 93 -25.55 -22.00 6.57
C GLU A 93 -26.97 -21.78 6.00
N LYS A 94 -27.89 -21.30 6.81
CA LYS A 94 -29.29 -21.01 6.48
C LYS A 94 -29.53 -19.76 5.66
N ASP A 95 -28.56 -18.84 5.58
CA ASP A 95 -28.73 -17.62 4.77
C ASP A 95 -28.57 -17.86 3.27
N TRP A 96 -27.90 -18.94 2.86
CA TRP A 96 -27.84 -19.39 1.48
C TRP A 96 -29.12 -20.08 1.01
N GLU A 97 -29.80 -20.82 1.89
CA GLU A 97 -31.08 -21.50 1.56
C GLU A 97 -32.21 -20.50 1.37
N LYS A 98 -32.16 -19.31 2.01
CA LYS A 98 -33.19 -18.27 1.85
C LYS A 98 -32.97 -17.37 0.63
N GLY A 99 -31.74 -17.32 0.06
CA GLY A 99 -31.44 -16.59 -1.17
C GLY A 99 -31.79 -17.32 -2.44
N ASP A 100 -32.20 -18.61 -2.33
CA ASP A 100 -32.47 -19.49 -3.48
C ASP A 100 -33.87 -19.30 -4.10
N GLY A 101 -34.64 -18.32 -3.61
CA GLY A 101 -36.01 -18.11 -4.06
C GLY A 101 -36.18 -17.47 -5.44
N ASP A 102 -35.14 -16.85 -6.03
CA ASP A 102 -35.34 -16.07 -7.27
C ASP A 102 -34.19 -16.07 -8.30
N ILE A 103 -33.15 -16.88 -8.10
CA ILE A 103 -32.02 -16.94 -9.06
C ILE A 103 -32.31 -17.91 -10.24
N SER A 104 -33.34 -18.77 -10.10
CA SER A 104 -33.67 -19.83 -11.08
C SER A 104 -34.64 -19.43 -12.19
N ALA A 105 -35.15 -18.19 -12.22
CA ALA A 105 -36.32 -17.86 -13.03
C ALA A 105 -36.06 -17.09 -14.33
N ASP A 106 -34.82 -16.77 -14.70
CA ASP A 106 -34.57 -16.09 -16.01
C ASP A 106 -33.53 -16.82 -16.87
N PRO A 107 -33.96 -17.75 -17.74
CA PRO A 107 -33.04 -18.44 -18.64
C PRO A 107 -32.56 -17.61 -19.86
N ALA A 108 -33.00 -16.36 -20.00
CA ALA A 108 -32.83 -15.63 -21.26
C ALA A 108 -32.00 -14.33 -21.17
N GLY A 109 -31.35 -13.99 -20.04
CA GLY A 109 -30.74 -12.66 -19.98
C GLY A 109 -29.63 -12.45 -18.93
N ILE A 110 -28.85 -13.49 -18.57
CA ILE A 110 -27.75 -13.29 -17.59
C ILE A 110 -26.57 -12.63 -18.32
N THR A 111 -26.59 -11.31 -18.39
CA THR A 111 -25.47 -10.44 -18.83
C THR A 111 -24.54 -10.04 -17.69
N ASP A 112 -24.92 -10.29 -16.43
CA ASP A 112 -24.14 -9.91 -15.27
C ASP A 112 -23.10 -11.02 -14.92
N PRO A 113 -21.80 -10.76 -15.10
CA PRO A 113 -20.74 -11.72 -14.81
C PRO A 113 -20.70 -12.15 -13.34
N VAL A 114 -21.16 -11.30 -12.41
CA VAL A 114 -21.22 -11.62 -10.99
C VAL A 114 -22.26 -12.73 -10.75
N ARG A 115 -23.45 -12.61 -11.33
CA ARG A 115 -24.50 -13.65 -11.20
C ARG A 115 -24.06 -14.98 -11.80
N LEU A 116 -23.39 -14.97 -12.96
CA LEU A 116 -22.85 -16.17 -13.57
C LEU A 116 -21.85 -16.86 -12.65
N TYR A 117 -20.92 -16.12 -12.10
CA TYR A 117 -19.91 -16.63 -11.17
C TYR A 117 -20.57 -17.22 -9.89
N LEU A 118 -21.53 -16.52 -9.29
CA LEU A 118 -22.23 -17.01 -8.10
C LEU A 118 -22.98 -18.32 -8.37
N ARG A 119 -23.60 -18.47 -9.54
CA ARG A 119 -24.25 -19.71 -9.96
C ARG A 119 -23.24 -20.84 -10.13
N GLU A 120 -22.09 -20.60 -10.73
CA GLU A 120 -21.03 -21.60 -10.91
C GLU A 120 -20.47 -22.05 -9.56
N CYS A 121 -20.20 -21.14 -8.63
CA CYS A 121 -19.76 -21.46 -7.27
C CYS A 121 -20.80 -22.33 -6.51
N GLY A 122 -22.11 -22.13 -6.78
CA GLY A 122 -23.20 -22.89 -6.17
C GLY A 122 -23.28 -24.34 -6.63
N THR A 123 -22.70 -24.70 -7.78
CA THR A 123 -22.78 -26.08 -8.32
C THR A 123 -21.85 -27.06 -7.59
N THR A 124 -20.80 -26.57 -6.93
CA THR A 124 -19.83 -27.43 -6.24
C THR A 124 -20.35 -27.82 -4.85
N PRO A 125 -20.43 -29.11 -4.51
CA PRO A 125 -20.89 -29.57 -3.21
C PRO A 125 -19.88 -29.18 -2.11
N LEU A 126 -20.39 -28.96 -0.89
CA LEU A 126 -19.57 -28.71 0.29
C LEU A 126 -18.81 -29.99 0.69
N LEU A 127 -17.60 -29.83 1.21
CA LEU A 127 -16.78 -30.92 1.70
C LEU A 127 -17.17 -31.30 3.14
N THR A 128 -17.10 -32.59 3.45
CA THR A 128 -17.14 -33.06 4.85
C THR A 128 -15.74 -32.95 5.46
N SER A 129 -15.66 -32.88 6.81
CA SER A 129 -14.36 -32.82 7.52
C SER A 129 -13.42 -33.98 7.18
N GLU A 130 -13.96 -35.17 6.87
CA GLU A 130 -13.16 -36.32 6.44
C GLU A 130 -12.58 -36.13 5.03
N GLN A 131 -13.35 -35.49 4.14
CA GLN A 131 -12.89 -35.15 2.78
C GLN A 131 -11.83 -34.04 2.81
N GLU A 132 -12.04 -32.98 3.63
CA GLU A 132 -11.05 -31.93 3.85
C GLU A 132 -9.70 -32.53 4.30
N MET A 133 -9.75 -33.46 5.27
CA MET A 133 -8.54 -34.10 5.78
C MET A 133 -7.83 -34.95 4.72
N LYS A 134 -8.57 -35.73 3.92
CA LYS A 134 -8.00 -36.54 2.83
C LYS A 134 -7.36 -35.67 1.76
N LEU A 135 -8.02 -34.59 1.35
CA LEU A 135 -7.48 -33.66 0.37
C LEU A 135 -6.21 -32.98 0.91
N ALA A 136 -6.21 -32.54 2.19
CA ALA A 136 -5.04 -31.94 2.81
C ALA A 136 -3.85 -32.91 2.87
N GLN A 137 -4.07 -34.17 3.21
CA GLN A 137 -3.03 -35.21 3.19
C GLN A 137 -2.46 -35.40 1.77
N THR A 138 -3.32 -35.45 0.75
CA THR A 138 -2.88 -35.58 -0.65
C THR A 138 -2.04 -34.37 -1.08
N ILE A 139 -2.42 -33.17 -0.67
CA ILE A 139 -1.67 -31.94 -0.94
C ILE A 139 -0.30 -31.97 -0.28
N GLU A 140 -0.22 -32.43 0.97
CA GLU A 140 1.04 -32.51 1.71
C GLU A 140 2.01 -33.53 1.07
N ILE A 141 1.51 -34.73 0.68
CA ILE A 141 2.33 -35.74 -0.02
C ILE A 141 2.94 -35.15 -1.31
N GLY A 142 2.17 -34.37 -2.06
CA GLY A 142 2.64 -33.74 -3.29
C GLY A 142 3.68 -32.61 -3.09
N LYS A 143 3.77 -32.04 -1.86
CA LYS A 143 4.80 -31.04 -1.50
C LYS A 143 6.13 -31.64 -1.10
N MET A 144 6.20 -32.95 -0.81
CA MET A 144 7.44 -33.58 -0.41
C MET A 144 8.47 -33.54 -1.56
N PRO A 145 9.78 -33.31 -1.26
CA PRO A 145 10.82 -33.23 -2.31
C PRO A 145 10.92 -34.50 -3.16
N GLU A 146 10.58 -35.65 -2.58
CA GLU A 146 10.62 -36.97 -3.22
C GLU A 146 9.36 -37.38 -3.94
N ALA A 147 8.33 -36.46 -4.02
CA ALA A 147 7.05 -36.76 -4.64
C ALA A 147 7.21 -37.06 -6.14
N THR A 148 6.58 -38.15 -6.58
CA THR A 148 6.51 -38.53 -8.00
C THR A 148 5.64 -37.53 -8.79
N ASP A 149 5.85 -37.48 -10.12
CA ASP A 149 5.06 -36.57 -10.98
C ASP A 149 3.55 -36.86 -10.91
N GLU A 150 3.18 -38.11 -10.68
CA GLU A 150 1.80 -38.53 -10.48
C GLU A 150 1.21 -37.98 -9.17
N GLN A 151 1.96 -38.03 -8.08
CA GLN A 151 1.59 -37.47 -6.77
C GLN A 151 1.46 -35.94 -6.85
N LYS A 152 2.33 -35.25 -7.57
CA LYS A 152 2.22 -33.79 -7.80
C LYS A 152 0.97 -33.43 -8.59
N ARG A 153 0.59 -34.25 -9.58
CA ARG A 153 -0.68 -34.04 -10.31
C ARG A 153 -1.89 -34.23 -9.44
N MET A 154 -1.93 -35.33 -8.65
CA MET A 154 -3.00 -35.58 -7.69
C MET A 154 -3.12 -34.43 -6.64
N ALA A 155 -2.00 -33.93 -6.15
CA ALA A 155 -1.99 -32.81 -5.23
C ALA A 155 -2.53 -31.51 -5.87
N ALA A 156 -2.22 -31.27 -7.16
CA ALA A 156 -2.75 -30.11 -7.89
C ALA A 156 -4.26 -30.21 -8.11
N GLU A 157 -4.77 -31.41 -8.38
CA GLU A 157 -6.22 -31.67 -8.48
C GLU A 157 -6.92 -31.50 -7.12
N ALA A 158 -6.33 -32.06 -6.07
CA ALA A 158 -6.85 -31.91 -4.69
C ALA A 158 -6.88 -30.44 -4.23
N LYS A 159 -5.88 -29.62 -4.60
CA LYS A 159 -5.88 -28.17 -4.35
C LYS A 159 -7.04 -27.47 -5.05
N LYS A 160 -7.30 -27.80 -6.31
CA LYS A 160 -8.43 -27.23 -7.07
C LYS A 160 -9.77 -27.63 -6.45
N GLU A 161 -9.92 -28.89 -6.09
CA GLU A 161 -11.15 -29.39 -5.46
C GLU A 161 -11.41 -28.70 -4.11
N MET A 162 -10.40 -28.59 -3.26
CA MET A 162 -10.49 -27.91 -1.98
C MET A 162 -10.80 -26.42 -2.12
N ALA A 163 -10.19 -25.74 -3.10
CA ALA A 163 -10.48 -24.34 -3.38
C ALA A 163 -11.89 -24.15 -3.92
N ASN A 164 -12.32 -24.93 -4.91
CA ASN A 164 -13.64 -24.82 -5.54
C ASN A 164 -14.78 -25.03 -4.54
N ALA A 165 -14.65 -26.01 -3.62
CA ALA A 165 -15.65 -26.29 -2.62
C ALA A 165 -15.81 -25.14 -1.59
N ASN A 166 -14.80 -24.27 -1.45
CA ASN A 166 -14.78 -23.18 -0.48
C ASN A 166 -14.95 -21.78 -1.10
N LEU A 167 -15.23 -21.65 -2.40
CA LEU A 167 -15.50 -20.34 -3.03
C LEU A 167 -16.71 -19.63 -2.41
N ARG A 168 -17.70 -20.36 -1.96
CA ARG A 168 -18.88 -19.82 -1.25
C ARG A 168 -18.48 -19.09 0.04
N LEU A 169 -17.48 -19.59 0.77
CA LEU A 169 -16.96 -18.96 1.97
C LEU A 169 -16.35 -17.58 1.63
N VAL A 170 -15.60 -17.47 0.52
CA VAL A 170 -15.04 -16.18 0.07
C VAL A 170 -16.13 -15.15 -0.19
N VAL A 171 -17.20 -15.56 -0.91
CA VAL A 171 -18.34 -14.67 -1.20
C VAL A 171 -19.02 -14.19 0.09
N SER A 172 -19.20 -15.08 1.07
CA SER A 172 -19.85 -14.74 2.35
C SER A 172 -19.06 -13.70 3.15
N ILE A 173 -17.70 -13.74 3.05
CA ILE A 173 -16.82 -12.77 3.69
C ILE A 173 -16.80 -11.47 2.87
N ALA A 174 -16.64 -11.54 1.53
CA ALA A 174 -16.56 -10.36 0.66
C ALA A 174 -17.83 -9.49 0.72
N LYS A 175 -19.00 -10.10 0.99
CA LYS A 175 -20.27 -9.36 1.20
C LYS A 175 -20.22 -8.32 2.33
N LYS A 176 -19.27 -8.39 3.24
CA LYS A 176 -19.13 -7.44 4.36
C LYS A 176 -18.36 -6.16 3.97
N TYR A 177 -17.74 -6.12 2.75
CA TYR A 177 -16.85 -5.05 2.31
C TYR A 177 -17.33 -4.23 1.11
N PRO A 178 -18.62 -4.19 0.72
CA PRO A 178 -19.06 -3.37 -0.41
C PRO A 178 -18.93 -1.88 -0.10
N GLY A 179 -18.74 -1.05 -1.15
CA GLY A 179 -18.72 0.41 -1.01
C GLY A 179 -17.40 0.99 -0.48
N ARG A 180 -16.36 0.19 -0.32
CA ARG A 180 -15.05 0.63 0.20
C ARG A 180 -14.03 0.99 -0.90
N GLY A 181 -14.51 1.42 -2.07
CA GLY A 181 -13.66 1.87 -3.17
C GLY A 181 -13.23 0.77 -4.14
N MET A 182 -13.64 -0.49 -3.91
CA MET A 182 -13.41 -1.61 -4.83
C MET A 182 -14.74 -2.23 -5.28
N PRO A 183 -14.85 -2.66 -6.55
CA PRO A 183 -15.98 -3.43 -7.06
C PRO A 183 -16.12 -4.77 -6.31
N PHE A 184 -17.36 -5.22 -6.12
CA PHE A 184 -17.63 -6.46 -5.37
C PHE A 184 -16.95 -7.70 -5.99
N PHE A 185 -16.89 -7.77 -7.33
CA PHE A 185 -16.23 -8.87 -8.01
C PHE A 185 -14.73 -8.92 -7.76
N ASP A 186 -14.08 -7.75 -7.69
CA ASP A 186 -12.66 -7.65 -7.39
C ASP A 186 -12.35 -8.06 -5.93
N LEU A 187 -13.23 -7.70 -4.98
CA LEU A 187 -13.14 -8.17 -3.61
C LEU A 187 -13.21 -9.70 -3.51
N ILE A 188 -14.09 -10.34 -4.31
CA ILE A 188 -14.17 -11.80 -4.39
C ILE A 188 -12.86 -12.37 -4.94
N GLN A 189 -12.29 -11.78 -6.01
CA GLN A 189 -11.07 -12.31 -6.63
C GLN A 189 -9.86 -12.18 -5.69
N GLU A 190 -9.72 -11.07 -5.00
CA GLU A 190 -8.68 -10.92 -3.97
C GLU A 190 -8.88 -11.89 -2.80
N GLY A 191 -10.13 -12.11 -2.38
CA GLY A 191 -10.47 -13.14 -1.41
C GLY A 191 -10.13 -14.55 -1.89
N ASN A 192 -10.33 -14.86 -3.17
CA ASN A 192 -9.93 -16.14 -3.77
C ASN A 192 -8.41 -16.33 -3.74
N MET A 193 -7.63 -15.26 -3.93
CA MET A 193 -6.18 -15.31 -3.76
C MET A 193 -5.78 -15.63 -2.32
N GLY A 194 -6.52 -15.07 -1.34
CA GLY A 194 -6.39 -15.43 0.07
C GLY A 194 -6.73 -16.91 0.33
N LEU A 195 -7.82 -17.40 -0.22
CA LEU A 195 -8.23 -18.81 -0.13
C LEU A 195 -7.15 -19.75 -0.68
N LEU A 196 -6.56 -19.46 -1.83
CA LEU A 196 -5.48 -20.27 -2.42
C LEU A 196 -4.25 -20.32 -1.49
N LYS A 197 -3.89 -19.21 -0.88
CA LYS A 197 -2.81 -19.18 0.14
C LYS A 197 -3.17 -20.03 1.37
N ALA A 198 -4.43 -19.98 1.81
CA ALA A 198 -4.91 -20.80 2.91
C ALA A 198 -4.81 -22.29 2.59
N VAL A 199 -5.22 -22.73 1.38
CA VAL A 199 -5.10 -24.14 0.93
C VAL A 199 -3.64 -24.58 0.92
N ASP A 200 -2.74 -23.68 0.52
CA ASP A 200 -1.30 -23.98 0.47
C ASP A 200 -0.66 -24.14 1.87
N LYS A 201 -1.12 -23.37 2.84
CA LYS A 201 -0.53 -23.33 4.19
C LYS A 201 -1.33 -24.14 5.24
N PHE A 202 -2.44 -24.73 4.87
CA PHE A 202 -3.30 -25.47 5.80
C PHE A 202 -2.62 -26.71 6.39
N ASP A 203 -2.68 -26.83 7.72
CA ASP A 203 -2.14 -27.95 8.49
C ASP A 203 -3.29 -28.69 9.20
N TYR A 204 -3.65 -29.86 8.67
CA TYR A 204 -4.73 -30.70 9.21
C TYR A 204 -4.36 -31.35 10.56
N THR A 205 -3.06 -31.41 10.92
CA THR A 205 -2.61 -32.05 12.17
C THR A 205 -3.06 -31.28 13.42
N LYS A 206 -3.36 -29.99 13.26
CA LYS A 206 -3.83 -29.10 14.35
C LYS A 206 -5.30 -29.36 14.77
N GLY A 207 -6.05 -30.12 14.00
CA GLY A 207 -7.43 -30.54 14.34
C GLY A 207 -8.50 -29.45 14.16
N TYR A 208 -8.17 -28.29 13.62
CA TYR A 208 -9.14 -27.22 13.29
C TYR A 208 -9.77 -27.44 11.91
N LYS A 209 -11.01 -26.97 11.74
CA LYS A 209 -11.68 -26.96 10.43
C LYS A 209 -10.94 -26.03 9.46
N PHE A 210 -10.92 -26.41 8.19
CA PHE A 210 -10.32 -25.57 7.15
C PHE A 210 -10.94 -24.17 7.08
N SER A 211 -12.27 -24.07 7.22
CA SER A 211 -12.99 -22.79 7.17
C SER A 211 -12.49 -21.77 8.21
N THR A 212 -12.17 -22.20 9.43
CA THR A 212 -11.66 -21.34 10.49
C THR A 212 -10.32 -20.70 10.10
N TYR A 213 -9.41 -21.50 9.53
CA TYR A 213 -8.11 -21.03 9.07
C TYR A 213 -8.22 -20.17 7.79
N ALA A 214 -9.05 -20.60 6.83
CA ALA A 214 -9.24 -19.91 5.57
C ALA A 214 -9.87 -18.52 5.74
N THR A 215 -10.78 -18.35 6.71
CA THR A 215 -11.43 -17.07 7.00
C THR A 215 -10.40 -15.97 7.28
N TRP A 216 -9.37 -16.27 8.06
CA TRP A 216 -8.30 -15.33 8.35
C TRP A 216 -7.55 -14.90 7.05
N TRP A 217 -7.11 -15.86 6.23
CA TRP A 217 -6.39 -15.55 4.98
C TRP A 217 -7.23 -14.80 3.95
N ILE A 218 -8.53 -15.14 3.86
CA ILE A 218 -9.46 -14.47 2.96
C ILE A 218 -9.66 -13.02 3.40
N ARG A 219 -9.92 -12.81 4.69
CA ARG A 219 -10.11 -11.49 5.28
C ARG A 219 -8.87 -10.64 5.07
N GLN A 220 -7.70 -11.14 5.43
CA GLN A 220 -6.43 -10.49 5.25
C GLN A 220 -6.18 -10.06 3.80
N ALA A 221 -6.44 -10.96 2.82
CA ALA A 221 -6.26 -10.63 1.42
C ALA A 221 -7.20 -9.51 0.97
N ILE A 222 -8.47 -9.54 1.36
CA ILE A 222 -9.47 -8.51 1.04
C ILE A 222 -9.09 -7.17 1.67
N THR A 223 -8.77 -7.15 2.95
CA THR A 223 -8.41 -5.93 3.69
C THR A 223 -7.17 -5.27 3.12
N ARG A 224 -6.14 -6.06 2.84
CA ARG A 224 -4.90 -5.57 2.25
C ARG A 224 -5.11 -5.04 0.83
N SER A 225 -5.93 -5.70 0.01
CA SER A 225 -6.23 -5.22 -1.34
C SER A 225 -7.02 -3.89 -1.33
N ILE A 226 -7.97 -3.72 -0.39
CA ILE A 226 -8.66 -2.45 -0.19
C ILE A 226 -7.65 -1.35 0.17
N ALA A 227 -6.74 -1.60 1.12
CA ALA A 227 -5.74 -0.61 1.50
C ALA A 227 -4.81 -0.22 0.34
N ASP A 228 -4.46 -1.19 -0.52
CA ASP A 228 -3.51 -1.00 -1.62
C ASP A 228 -4.12 -0.42 -2.91
N GLN A 229 -5.39 -0.69 -3.21
CA GLN A 229 -5.98 -0.47 -4.53
C GLN A 229 -7.25 0.41 -4.54
N ALA A 230 -7.93 0.57 -3.40
CA ALA A 230 -9.21 1.27 -3.36
C ALA A 230 -9.13 2.77 -3.66
N ARG A 231 -7.98 3.41 -3.45
CA ARG A 231 -7.79 4.85 -3.61
C ARG A 231 -7.21 5.20 -4.98
N THR A 232 -7.73 6.24 -5.62
CA THR A 232 -7.20 6.79 -6.87
C THR A 232 -5.73 7.21 -6.73
N ILE A 233 -5.37 7.82 -5.60
CA ILE A 233 -4.00 8.13 -5.23
C ILE A 233 -3.59 7.11 -4.16
N ARG A 234 -2.69 6.18 -4.53
CA ARG A 234 -2.23 5.13 -3.63
C ARG A 234 -1.60 5.68 -2.35
N VAL A 235 -2.04 5.17 -1.23
CA VAL A 235 -1.50 5.47 0.10
C VAL A 235 -0.87 4.19 0.68
N PRO A 236 0.31 4.26 1.33
CA PRO A 236 0.91 3.08 1.99
C PRO A 236 0.00 2.48 3.08
N VAL A 237 0.05 1.15 3.26
CA VAL A 237 -0.84 0.41 4.19
C VAL A 237 -0.79 0.99 5.60
N HIS A 238 0.41 1.23 6.17
CA HIS A 238 0.57 1.80 7.52
C HIS A 238 -0.10 3.18 7.69
N MET A 239 -0.22 3.96 6.60
CA MET A 239 -0.94 5.25 6.65
C MET A 239 -2.45 5.03 6.61
N VAL A 240 -2.93 4.01 5.87
CA VAL A 240 -4.35 3.63 5.88
C VAL A 240 -4.76 3.15 7.28
N GLU A 241 -3.93 2.34 7.94
CA GLU A 241 -4.11 1.93 9.34
C GLU A 241 -4.19 3.13 10.28
N THR A 242 -3.26 4.08 10.15
CA THR A 242 -3.26 5.30 10.94
C THR A 242 -4.54 6.13 10.72
N ILE A 243 -5.00 6.24 9.47
CA ILE A 243 -6.25 6.95 9.11
C ILE A 243 -7.47 6.25 9.73
N ASN A 244 -7.54 4.92 9.65
CA ASN A 244 -8.62 4.16 10.23
C ASN A 244 -8.63 4.30 11.75
N LYS A 245 -7.50 4.12 12.43
CA LYS A 245 -7.37 4.32 13.88
C LYS A 245 -7.80 5.75 14.27
N MET A 246 -7.39 6.75 13.50
CA MET A 246 -7.82 8.14 13.72
C MET A 246 -9.34 8.30 13.60
N ASN A 247 -9.96 7.68 12.60
CA ASN A 247 -11.41 7.75 12.40
C ASN A 247 -12.18 7.03 13.52
N ARG A 248 -11.67 5.87 14.03
CA ARG A 248 -12.24 5.15 15.16
C ARG A 248 -12.21 6.01 16.43
N VAL A 249 -11.04 6.51 16.78
CA VAL A 249 -10.87 7.38 17.95
C VAL A 249 -11.75 8.63 17.83
N GLY A 250 -11.82 9.22 16.64
CA GLY A 250 -12.69 10.37 16.39
C GLY A 250 -14.18 10.07 16.60
N ARG A 251 -14.67 8.88 16.17
CA ARG A 251 -16.06 8.43 16.40
C ARG A 251 -16.33 8.16 17.87
N HIS A 252 -15.43 7.47 18.55
CA HIS A 252 -15.55 7.22 19.99
C HIS A 252 -15.61 8.55 20.78
N PHE A 253 -14.73 9.49 20.46
CA PHE A 253 -14.73 10.81 21.07
C PHE A 253 -16.05 11.58 20.80
N LEU A 254 -16.58 11.49 19.57
CA LEU A 254 -17.87 12.09 19.22
C LEU A 254 -19.02 11.48 20.04
N GLN A 255 -19.03 10.16 20.26
CA GLN A 255 -20.03 9.47 21.08
C GLN A 255 -19.98 9.90 22.56
N GLU A 256 -18.77 10.06 23.11
CA GLU A 256 -18.59 10.43 24.53
C GLU A 256 -18.86 11.92 24.78
N HIS A 257 -18.39 12.79 23.89
CA HIS A 257 -18.38 14.25 24.14
C HIS A 257 -19.40 15.02 23.30
N GLY A 258 -20.07 14.39 22.33
CA GLY A 258 -21.07 15.02 21.45
C GLY A 258 -20.51 16.06 20.48
N ARG A 259 -19.17 16.11 20.29
CA ARG A 259 -18.46 17.01 19.37
C ARG A 259 -17.27 16.31 18.71
N GLU A 260 -16.84 16.82 17.58
CA GLU A 260 -15.63 16.35 16.92
C GLU A 260 -14.37 16.62 17.77
N ALA A 261 -13.42 15.68 17.72
CA ALA A 261 -12.16 15.81 18.41
C ALA A 261 -11.21 16.79 17.68
N THR A 262 -10.51 17.61 18.44
CA THR A 262 -9.43 18.47 17.92
C THR A 262 -8.19 17.61 17.57
N ASN A 263 -7.29 18.15 16.74
CA ASN A 263 -6.05 17.43 16.38
C ASN A 263 -5.16 17.15 17.60
N GLU A 264 -5.24 17.98 18.64
CA GLU A 264 -4.48 17.81 19.88
C GLU A 264 -5.07 16.69 20.76
N GLU A 265 -6.39 16.58 20.81
CA GLU A 265 -7.11 15.53 21.51
C GLU A 265 -6.88 14.17 20.84
N LEU A 266 -6.99 14.11 19.50
CA LEU A 266 -6.67 12.90 18.73
C LEU A 266 -5.22 12.45 18.92
N ALA A 267 -4.27 13.40 18.90
CA ALA A 267 -2.86 13.11 19.09
C ALA A 267 -2.57 12.53 20.50
N LYS A 268 -3.28 13.02 21.51
CA LYS A 268 -3.17 12.53 22.87
C LYS A 268 -3.75 11.13 23.03
N GLU A 269 -4.92 10.86 22.44
CA GLU A 269 -5.59 9.56 22.53
C GLU A 269 -4.84 8.48 21.73
N MET A 270 -4.28 8.85 20.58
CA MET A 270 -3.49 7.94 19.73
C MET A 270 -2.02 7.82 20.15
N GLU A 271 -1.58 8.54 21.19
CA GLU A 271 -0.18 8.61 21.66
C GLU A 271 0.81 9.00 20.55
N THR A 272 0.40 9.91 19.65
CA THR A 272 1.18 10.34 18.48
C THR A 272 1.39 11.86 18.47
N SER A 273 2.25 12.35 17.57
CA SER A 273 2.44 13.80 17.41
C SER A 273 1.30 14.43 16.62
N VAL A 274 0.99 15.70 16.95
CA VAL A 274 -0.03 16.50 16.23
C VAL A 274 0.29 16.63 14.74
N GLU A 275 1.57 16.64 14.37
CA GLU A 275 2.02 16.72 12.98
C GLU A 275 1.62 15.48 12.20
N LYS A 276 1.81 14.27 12.76
CA LYS A 276 1.37 13.01 12.13
C LYS A 276 -0.15 12.97 11.93
N ILE A 277 -0.93 13.48 12.88
CA ILE A 277 -2.39 13.58 12.71
C ILE A 277 -2.77 14.52 11.56
N ARG A 278 -2.07 15.66 11.41
CA ARG A 278 -2.30 16.58 10.27
C ARG A 278 -1.95 15.93 8.93
N GLU A 279 -0.85 15.19 8.87
CA GLU A 279 -0.44 14.43 7.69
C GLU A 279 -1.46 13.34 7.35
N ALA A 280 -1.92 12.58 8.35
CA ALA A 280 -2.94 11.55 8.18
C ALA A 280 -4.26 12.15 7.67
N LYS A 281 -4.73 13.28 8.24
CA LYS A 281 -5.92 14.01 7.75
C LYS A 281 -5.76 14.49 6.31
N LYS A 282 -4.59 14.97 5.93
CA LYS A 282 -4.30 15.39 4.55
C LYS A 282 -4.30 14.21 3.58
N ALA A 283 -3.71 13.08 3.98
CA ALA A 283 -3.66 11.85 3.18
C ALA A 283 -5.04 11.16 3.09
N ALA A 284 -5.92 11.40 4.06
CA ALA A 284 -7.27 10.82 4.10
C ALA A 284 -8.22 11.45 3.06
N GLN A 285 -7.92 12.65 2.54
CA GLN A 285 -8.77 13.34 1.58
C GLN A 285 -8.81 12.60 0.25
N ASP A 286 -10.03 12.34 -0.25
CA ASP A 286 -10.24 11.77 -1.56
C ASP A 286 -10.32 12.86 -2.64
N PRO A 287 -9.82 12.61 -3.88
CA PRO A 287 -9.95 13.55 -4.97
C PRO A 287 -11.41 13.69 -5.41
N ILE A 288 -11.80 14.91 -5.75
CA ILE A 288 -13.13 15.23 -6.28
C ILE A 288 -13.09 15.06 -7.81
N SER A 289 -14.16 14.48 -8.39
CA SER A 289 -14.28 14.34 -9.84
C SER A 289 -14.39 15.71 -10.54
N LEU A 290 -13.65 15.87 -11.62
CA LEU A 290 -13.75 17.08 -12.48
C LEU A 290 -15.09 17.18 -13.23
N GLU A 291 -15.79 16.04 -13.38
CA GLU A 291 -17.12 15.99 -14.01
C GLU A 291 -18.25 16.27 -13.01
N THR A 292 -17.92 16.64 -11.78
CA THR A 292 -18.96 17.03 -10.81
C THR A 292 -19.72 18.24 -11.32
N PRO A 293 -21.07 18.16 -11.50
CA PRO A 293 -21.85 19.26 -12.01
C PRO A 293 -21.89 20.42 -11.01
N ILE A 294 -21.83 21.65 -11.50
CA ILE A 294 -21.92 22.88 -10.71
C ILE A 294 -23.11 23.68 -11.18
N GLY A 295 -24.02 24.05 -10.24
CA GLY A 295 -25.23 24.84 -10.52
C GLY A 295 -26.46 23.98 -10.77
N GLU A 296 -27.61 24.68 -10.92
CA GLU A 296 -28.94 24.04 -11.02
C GLU A 296 -29.21 23.39 -12.40
N LYS A 297 -28.47 23.75 -13.46
CA LYS A 297 -28.75 23.33 -14.84
C LYS A 297 -27.88 22.23 -15.39
N GLU A 298 -26.95 21.68 -14.59
CA GLU A 298 -26.01 20.58 -14.98
C GLU A 298 -25.16 20.85 -16.26
N ASP A 299 -25.17 22.08 -16.79
CA ASP A 299 -24.49 22.45 -18.03
C ASP A 299 -22.98 22.75 -17.79
N SER A 300 -22.54 22.91 -16.54
CA SER A 300 -21.17 23.27 -16.16
C SER A 300 -20.58 22.24 -15.20
N HIS A 301 -19.35 21.85 -15.45
CA HIS A 301 -18.60 20.92 -14.60
C HIS A 301 -17.47 21.61 -13.86
N LEU A 302 -17.00 21.04 -12.74
CA LEU A 302 -15.89 21.56 -11.96
C LEU A 302 -14.63 21.79 -12.80
N GLY A 303 -14.40 20.93 -13.80
CA GLY A 303 -13.27 21.04 -14.72
C GLY A 303 -13.25 22.33 -15.55
N ASP A 304 -14.41 22.90 -15.86
CA ASP A 304 -14.53 24.12 -16.68
C ASP A 304 -14.02 25.39 -15.96
N PHE A 305 -13.92 25.33 -14.64
CA PHE A 305 -13.45 26.43 -13.80
C PHE A 305 -11.95 26.36 -13.45
N ILE A 306 -11.25 25.31 -13.88
CA ILE A 306 -9.84 25.12 -13.56
C ILE A 306 -9.02 25.65 -14.73
N GLU A 307 -8.25 26.72 -14.47
CA GLU A 307 -7.33 27.32 -15.45
C GLU A 307 -6.17 26.39 -15.79
N ASP A 308 -5.80 26.35 -17.08
CA ASP A 308 -4.54 25.75 -17.54
C ASP A 308 -3.36 26.69 -17.22
N GLN A 309 -2.61 26.31 -16.19
CA GLN A 309 -1.41 27.05 -15.77
C GLN A 309 -0.13 26.63 -16.51
N LYS A 310 -0.19 25.60 -17.35
CA LYS A 310 1.01 25.09 -18.07
C LYS A 310 1.18 25.75 -19.43
N THR A 311 0.10 26.04 -20.12
CA THR A 311 0.14 26.74 -21.41
C THR A 311 0.37 28.22 -21.18
N ALA A 312 1.41 28.78 -21.79
CA ALA A 312 1.70 30.21 -21.70
C ALA A 312 0.54 31.02 -22.29
N SER A 313 0.23 32.16 -21.67
CA SER A 313 -0.80 33.06 -22.22
C SER A 313 -0.33 33.64 -23.58
N PRO A 314 -1.25 33.98 -24.49
CA PRO A 314 -0.86 34.61 -25.77
C PRO A 314 -0.01 35.88 -25.56
N GLU A 315 -0.26 36.64 -24.51
CA GLU A 315 0.51 37.85 -24.15
C GLU A 315 1.94 37.48 -23.74
N ASP A 316 2.11 36.46 -22.90
CA ASP A 316 3.44 36.02 -22.47
C ASP A 316 4.28 35.48 -23.64
N GLU A 317 3.62 34.71 -24.55
CA GLU A 317 4.29 34.16 -25.74
C GLU A 317 4.67 35.26 -26.72
N ALA A 318 3.81 36.25 -26.95
CA ALA A 318 4.15 37.44 -27.76
C ALA A 318 5.32 38.20 -27.14
N ALA A 319 5.29 38.45 -25.83
CA ALA A 319 6.36 39.13 -25.11
C ALA A 319 7.67 38.33 -25.15
N ALA A 320 7.62 37.00 -25.08
CA ALA A 320 8.79 36.13 -25.21
C ALA A 320 9.37 36.15 -26.61
N THR A 321 8.50 36.17 -27.64
CA THR A 321 8.93 36.29 -29.05
C THR A 321 9.60 37.64 -29.33
N MET A 322 9.00 38.74 -28.89
CA MET A 322 9.60 40.07 -29.02
C MET A 322 10.95 40.18 -28.32
N ARG A 323 11.06 39.60 -27.11
CA ARG A 323 12.35 39.55 -26.38
C ARG A 323 13.39 38.76 -27.15
N ARG A 324 13.01 37.63 -27.76
CA ARG A 324 13.92 36.80 -28.56
C ARG A 324 14.41 37.56 -29.79
N GLU A 325 13.53 38.25 -30.49
CA GLU A 325 13.88 39.06 -31.63
C GLU A 325 14.84 40.21 -31.24
N GLN A 326 14.58 40.91 -30.14
CA GLN A 326 15.50 41.95 -29.61
C GLN A 326 16.87 41.36 -29.26
N ILE A 327 16.93 40.18 -28.67
CA ILE A 327 18.21 39.49 -28.39
C ILE A 327 18.94 39.20 -29.70
N HIS A 328 18.27 38.69 -30.72
CA HIS A 328 18.88 38.42 -32.03
C HIS A 328 19.41 39.69 -32.68
N GLN A 329 18.67 40.79 -32.66
CA GLN A 329 19.13 42.09 -33.15
C GLN A 329 20.39 42.60 -32.42
N LEU A 330 20.43 42.42 -31.08
CA LEU A 330 21.63 42.77 -30.30
C LEU A 330 22.83 41.87 -30.67
N LEU A 331 22.59 40.57 -30.91
CA LEU A 331 23.63 39.62 -31.29
C LEU A 331 24.22 39.93 -32.69
N GLU A 332 23.45 40.51 -33.60
CA GLU A 332 23.95 40.96 -34.94
C GLU A 332 25.01 42.06 -34.87
N THR A 333 25.07 42.80 -33.77
CA THR A 333 26.10 43.81 -33.55
C THR A 333 27.46 43.23 -33.14
N LEU A 334 27.52 41.94 -32.82
CA LEU A 334 28.72 41.22 -32.44
C LEU A 334 29.41 40.62 -33.67
N THR A 335 30.70 40.28 -33.52
CA THR A 335 31.40 39.52 -34.56
C THR A 335 30.84 38.07 -34.58
N GLU A 336 30.89 37.41 -35.74
CA GLU A 336 30.37 36.01 -35.89
C GLU A 336 30.94 35.06 -34.84
N ARG A 337 32.18 35.21 -34.42
CA ARG A 337 32.77 34.42 -33.36
C ARG A 337 32.19 34.72 -31.99
N GLU A 338 32.00 35.99 -31.66
CA GLU A 338 31.38 36.40 -30.38
C GLU A 338 29.91 35.96 -30.30
N LYS A 339 29.18 36.13 -31.43
CA LYS A 339 27.78 35.68 -31.56
C LYS A 339 27.66 34.17 -31.33
N GLY A 340 28.47 33.36 -32.03
CA GLY A 340 28.42 31.90 -31.89
C GLY A 340 28.80 31.41 -30.47
N VAL A 341 29.78 32.05 -29.82
CA VAL A 341 30.16 31.72 -28.44
C VAL A 341 28.99 32.00 -27.47
N ILE A 342 28.33 33.16 -27.59
CA ILE A 342 27.19 33.53 -26.75
C ILE A 342 25.98 32.61 -27.03
N ALA A 343 25.65 32.37 -28.32
CA ALA A 343 24.53 31.53 -28.71
C ALA A 343 24.66 30.10 -28.15
N LEU A 344 25.83 29.47 -28.30
CA LEU A 344 26.08 28.14 -27.78
C LEU A 344 26.16 28.06 -26.23
N ARG A 345 26.77 29.11 -25.62
CA ARG A 345 26.92 29.16 -24.15
C ARG A 345 25.60 29.27 -23.43
N TYR A 346 24.71 30.13 -23.93
CA TYR A 346 23.40 30.39 -23.31
C TYR A 346 22.24 29.60 -23.95
N GLY A 347 22.51 28.85 -25.03
CA GLY A 347 21.50 28.04 -25.71
C GLY A 347 20.41 28.87 -26.35
N ILE A 348 20.75 29.99 -27.00
CA ILE A 348 19.76 30.94 -27.54
C ILE A 348 18.98 30.32 -28.69
N ASP A 349 19.64 29.50 -29.52
CA ASP A 349 19.04 28.87 -30.71
C ASP A 349 18.44 27.48 -30.40
N ASP A 350 19.12 26.69 -29.57
CA ASP A 350 18.76 25.28 -29.30
C ASP A 350 18.23 25.03 -27.90
N GLY A 351 18.15 26.07 -27.05
CA GLY A 351 17.66 25.94 -25.67
C GLY A 351 18.64 25.23 -24.73
N THR A 352 19.80 24.74 -25.22
CA THR A 352 20.72 23.93 -24.44
C THR A 352 21.94 24.74 -24.02
N GLN A 353 22.08 25.05 -22.74
CA GLN A 353 23.24 25.73 -22.19
C GLN A 353 24.47 24.80 -22.18
N ARG A 354 25.59 25.27 -22.74
CA ARG A 354 26.86 24.53 -22.79
C ARG A 354 27.91 25.12 -21.86
N THR A 355 28.80 24.28 -21.37
CA THR A 355 29.91 24.68 -20.52
C THR A 355 30.99 25.38 -21.35
N LEU A 356 31.85 26.22 -20.72
CA LEU A 356 32.97 26.88 -21.41
C LEU A 356 33.95 25.89 -22.07
N GLU A 357 34.06 24.70 -21.55
CA GLU A 357 34.91 23.64 -22.07
C GLU A 357 34.33 23.02 -23.34
N GLU A 358 33.03 22.74 -23.36
CA GLU A 358 32.32 22.22 -24.53
C GLU A 358 32.33 23.22 -25.68
N VAL A 359 32.06 24.51 -25.36
CA VAL A 359 32.15 25.58 -26.35
C VAL A 359 33.60 25.73 -26.86
N GLY A 360 34.59 25.55 -25.95
CA GLY A 360 36.02 25.53 -26.32
C GLY A 360 36.36 24.41 -27.28
N LYS A 361 35.86 23.20 -27.06
CA LYS A 361 36.00 22.05 -27.97
C LYS A 361 35.39 22.32 -29.34
N TYR A 362 34.18 22.92 -29.36
CA TYR A 362 33.51 23.27 -30.63
C TYR A 362 34.28 24.25 -31.50
N PHE A 363 34.86 25.32 -30.89
CA PHE A 363 35.64 26.34 -31.62
C PHE A 363 37.15 26.04 -31.72
N GLY A 364 37.61 24.92 -31.17
CA GLY A 364 39.03 24.53 -31.19
C GLY A 364 39.94 25.46 -30.38
N VAL A 365 39.44 26.03 -29.26
CA VAL A 365 40.17 26.99 -28.41
C VAL A 365 40.12 26.61 -26.94
N THR A 366 41.03 27.15 -26.13
CA THR A 366 41.09 26.87 -24.71
C THR A 366 39.89 27.48 -23.95
N ARG A 367 39.48 26.84 -22.85
CA ARG A 367 38.42 27.33 -21.92
C ARG A 367 38.61 28.81 -21.54
N GLU A 368 39.83 29.18 -21.21
CA GLU A 368 40.15 30.56 -20.81
C GLU A 368 39.97 31.57 -21.97
N ARG A 369 40.27 31.15 -23.21
CA ARG A 369 40.02 31.98 -24.37
C ARG A 369 38.53 32.22 -24.62
N ILE A 370 37.70 31.21 -24.44
CA ILE A 370 36.22 31.35 -24.50
C ILE A 370 35.75 32.32 -23.41
N ARG A 371 36.22 32.19 -22.16
CA ARG A 371 35.88 33.09 -21.05
C ARG A 371 36.22 34.56 -21.39
N GLN A 372 37.36 34.81 -22.05
CA GLN A 372 37.75 36.15 -22.49
C GLN A 372 36.84 36.69 -23.60
N ILE A 373 36.46 35.85 -24.57
CA ILE A 373 35.52 36.20 -25.64
C ILE A 373 34.16 36.53 -25.08
N GLU A 374 33.62 35.66 -24.22
CA GLU A 374 32.36 35.86 -23.51
C GLU A 374 32.34 37.19 -22.73
N GLY A 375 33.37 37.44 -21.91
CA GLY A 375 33.48 38.69 -21.14
C GLY A 375 33.55 39.96 -22.00
N LYS A 376 34.18 39.88 -23.18
CA LYS A 376 34.22 41.01 -24.15
C LYS A 376 32.86 41.21 -24.82
N ALA A 377 32.21 40.11 -25.25
CA ALA A 377 30.89 40.15 -25.88
C ALA A 377 29.84 40.71 -24.92
N LEU A 378 29.78 40.21 -23.68
CA LEU A 378 28.84 40.71 -22.64
C LEU A 378 29.08 42.20 -22.32
N LYS A 379 30.33 42.68 -22.27
CA LYS A 379 30.63 44.12 -22.10
C LYS A 379 30.11 44.95 -23.25
N LYS A 380 30.22 44.47 -24.52
CA LYS A 380 29.66 45.15 -25.69
C LYS A 380 28.14 45.19 -25.63
N LEU A 381 27.50 44.06 -25.37
CA LEU A 381 26.03 43.95 -25.24
C LEU A 381 25.49 44.85 -24.12
N LYS A 382 26.14 44.89 -22.95
CA LYS A 382 25.75 45.77 -21.86
C LYS A 382 25.73 47.24 -22.21
N LYS A 383 26.72 47.71 -23.03
CA LYS A 383 26.75 49.09 -23.49
C LYS A 383 25.62 49.45 -24.47
N LEU A 384 25.15 48.47 -25.23
CA LEU A 384 24.06 48.62 -26.20
C LEU A 384 22.69 48.43 -25.58
N ALA A 385 22.58 47.61 -24.56
CA ALA A 385 21.31 47.35 -23.88
C ALA A 385 20.85 48.48 -22.94
N ILE A 386 21.77 49.26 -22.37
CA ILE A 386 21.45 50.38 -21.46
C ILE A 386 20.51 51.42 -22.09
N PRO A 387 20.69 51.87 -23.35
CA PRO A 387 19.78 52.84 -23.98
C PRO A 387 18.40 52.23 -24.37
N MET A 388 18.31 50.90 -24.49
CA MET A 388 17.04 50.22 -24.85
C MET A 388 16.17 49.87 -23.63
N ALA A 389 16.70 49.85 -22.42
CA ALA A 389 15.98 49.56 -21.18
C ALA A 389 15.19 50.78 -20.64
N GLY A 390 15.19 51.88 -21.33
CA GLY A 390 14.49 53.13 -20.98
C GLY A 390 13.29 53.47 -21.88
N LEU A 391 12.87 52.51 -22.72
CA LEU A 391 11.64 52.51 -23.50
C LEU A 391 10.76 51.35 -22.98
#